data_ddef9089e477c7e228aad0ac31634db2
#
_entry.id   ddef9089e477c7e228aad0ac31634db2
#
_cell.length_a   1.000
_cell.length_b   1.000
_cell.length_c   1.000
_cell.angle_alpha   90.00
_cell.angle_beta   90.00
_cell.angle_gamma   90.00
#
_symmetry.space_group_name_H-M   'P 1'
#
loop_
_entity.id
_entity.type
_entity.pdbx_description
1 polymer ?
#
loop_
_entity_poly.entity_id
_entity_poly.type
_entity_poly.pdbx_seq_one_letter_code
_entity_poly.pdbx_strand_id
1 'polypeptide(L)' 'MSSIVLYNLIQTEYELMQHFLFSLEKENELLLSSYSNDDLYDLTELKNQYADQLSQTSVQRENTLAELGLPAGRDG' A
#
# COMPACT_ATOMS: atom_id res chain seq x y z
N MET A 1 2.45 -1.14 24.37
CA MET A 1 2.07 -0.12 23.63
C MET A 1 2.59 -0.18 22.24
N SER A 2 3.82 -0.28 22.10
CA SER A 2 4.42 -0.29 20.79
C SER A 2 4.02 -1.49 19.95
N SER A 3 3.79 -2.63 20.54
CA SER A 3 3.39 -3.81 19.75
C SER A 3 1.99 -3.64 19.17
N ILE A 4 1.11 -2.90 19.84
CA ILE A 4 -0.20 -2.60 19.27
C ILE A 4 -0.06 -1.66 18.08
N VAL A 5 0.83 -0.68 18.19
CA VAL A 5 1.09 0.23 17.07
C VAL A 5 1.64 -0.55 15.87
N LEU A 6 2.58 -1.45 16.13
CA LEU A 6 3.15 -2.27 15.06
C LEU A 6 2.09 -3.15 14.41
N TYR A 7 1.26 -3.79 15.23
CA TYR A 7 0.19 -4.62 14.70
C TYR A 7 -0.75 -3.81 13.80
N ASN A 8 -1.12 -2.61 14.25
CA ASN A 8 -2.02 -1.77 13.47
C ASN A 8 -1.37 -1.32 12.16
N LEU A 9 -0.07 -1.03 12.17
CA LEU A 9 0.63 -0.65 10.96
C LEU A 9 0.67 -1.80 9.95
N ILE A 10 0.93 -3.01 10.42
CA ILE A 10 0.94 -4.18 9.56
C ILE A 10 -0.43 -4.42 8.97
N GLN A 11 -1.48 -4.27 9.79
CA GLN A 11 -2.84 -4.45 9.33
C GLN A 11 -3.19 -3.41 8.25
N THR A 12 -2.83 -2.16 8.50
CA THR A 12 -3.08 -1.09 7.54
C THR A 12 -2.35 -1.34 6.23
N GLU A 13 -1.09 -1.77 6.32
CA GLU A 13 -0.30 -2.07 5.14
C GLU A 13 -0.95 -3.18 4.32
N TYR A 14 -1.43 -4.20 5.01
CA TYR A 14 -2.10 -5.32 4.34
C TYR A 14 -3.34 -4.85 3.59
N GLU A 15 -4.17 -4.03 4.25
CA GLU A 15 -5.38 -3.52 3.64
C GLU A 15 -5.07 -2.63 2.44
N LEU A 16 -4.07 -1.77 2.57
CA LEU A 16 -3.66 -0.92 1.46
C LEU A 16 -3.17 -1.75 0.28
N MET A 17 -2.45 -2.82 0.58
CA MET A 17 -1.97 -3.72 -0.48
C MET A 17 -3.14 -4.37 -1.22
N GLN A 18 -4.19 -4.78 -0.49
CA GLN A 18 -5.36 -5.36 -1.12
C GLN A 18 -6.04 -4.34 -2.05
N HIS A 19 -6.17 -3.11 -1.59
CA HIS A 19 -6.75 -2.04 -2.41
C HIS A 19 -5.89 -1.75 -3.63
N PHE A 20 -4.57 -1.76 -3.45
CA PHE A 20 -3.65 -1.51 -4.54
C PHE A 20 -3.77 -2.61 -5.61
N LEU A 21 -3.81 -3.86 -5.20
CA LEU A 21 -3.97 -4.97 -6.12
C LEU A 21 -5.29 -4.89 -6.87
N PHE A 22 -6.35 -4.52 -6.16
CA PHE A 22 -7.65 -4.37 -6.80
C PHE A 22 -7.59 -3.27 -7.88
N SER A 23 -6.89 -2.17 -7.59
CA SER A 23 -6.71 -1.09 -8.56
C SER A 23 -5.96 -1.56 -9.79
N LEU A 24 -4.94 -2.39 -9.60
CA LEU A 24 -4.19 -2.94 -10.73
C LEU A 24 -5.07 -3.83 -11.60
N GLU A 25 -5.91 -4.64 -10.97
CA GLU A 25 -6.82 -5.50 -11.72
C GLU A 25 -7.81 -4.67 -12.53
N LYS A 26 -8.34 -3.61 -11.93
CA LYS A 26 -9.28 -2.74 -12.61
C LYS A 26 -8.62 -2.00 -13.76
N GLU A 27 -7.38 -1.55 -13.55
CA GLU A 27 -6.64 -0.88 -14.60
C GLU A 27 -6.44 -1.81 -15.80
N ASN A 28 -6.10 -3.06 -15.51
CA ASN A 28 -5.90 -4.05 -16.55
C ASN A 28 -7.20 -4.30 -17.32
N GLU A 29 -8.32 -4.40 -16.61
CA GLU A 29 -9.62 -4.57 -17.27
C GLU A 29 -9.95 -3.40 -18.18
N LEU A 30 -9.67 -2.18 -17.74
CA LEU A 30 -9.94 -1.00 -18.54
C LEU A 30 -9.07 -0.94 -19.78
N LEU A 31 -7.82 -1.38 -19.67
CA LEU A 31 -6.93 -1.42 -20.82
C LEU A 31 -7.39 -2.45 -21.86
N LEU A 32 -8.00 -3.54 -21.39
CA LEU A 32 -8.49 -4.57 -22.30
C LEU A 32 -9.86 -4.24 -22.87
N SER A 33 -10.59 -3.32 -22.26
CA SER A 33 -11.89 -2.92 -22.71
C SER A 33 -11.77 -1.52 -23.29
N SER A 34 -12.63 -1.10 -24.11
CA SER A 34 -12.50 0.22 -24.72
C SER A 34 -13.16 1.29 -23.85
N TYR A 35 -12.72 1.43 -22.62
CA TYR A 35 -13.26 2.45 -21.76
C TYR A 35 -12.60 3.80 -22.04
N SER A 36 -13.18 4.86 -21.48
CA SER A 36 -12.69 6.19 -21.74
C SER A 36 -11.36 6.44 -21.04
N ASN A 37 -10.60 7.39 -21.58
CA ASN A 37 -9.33 7.76 -20.97
C ASN A 37 -9.52 8.39 -19.59
N ASP A 38 -10.67 9.03 -19.35
CA ASP A 38 -10.94 9.64 -18.06
C ASP A 38 -11.05 8.58 -16.96
N ASP A 39 -11.71 7.46 -17.27
CA ASP A 39 -11.84 6.39 -16.29
C ASP A 39 -10.46 5.81 -15.97
N LEU A 40 -9.63 5.63 -16.98
CA LEU A 40 -8.30 5.09 -16.78
C LEU A 40 -7.44 6.07 -15.98
N TYR A 41 -7.56 7.36 -16.27
CA TYR A 41 -6.81 8.38 -15.55
C TYR A 41 -7.19 8.38 -14.06
N ASP A 42 -8.49 8.35 -13.77
CA ASP A 42 -8.95 8.36 -12.38
C ASP A 42 -8.45 7.14 -11.63
N LEU A 43 -8.48 6.00 -12.27
CA LEU A 43 -8.02 4.77 -11.64
C LEU A 43 -6.50 4.79 -11.43
N THR A 44 -5.76 5.33 -12.38
CA THR A 44 -4.32 5.46 -12.25
C THR A 44 -3.96 6.39 -11.08
N GLU A 45 -4.70 7.48 -10.91
CA GLU A 45 -4.48 8.36 -9.77
C GLU A 45 -4.73 7.65 -8.46
N LEU A 46 -5.81 6.89 -8.40
CA LEU A 46 -6.15 6.14 -7.19
C LEU A 46 -5.05 5.12 -6.87
N LYS A 47 -4.57 4.42 -7.88
CA LYS A 47 -3.49 3.46 -7.71
C LYS A 47 -2.24 4.14 -7.15
N ASN A 48 -1.91 5.32 -7.67
CA ASN A 48 -0.74 6.05 -7.22
C ASN A 48 -0.89 6.52 -5.77
N GLN A 49 -2.11 6.89 -5.38
CA GLN A 49 -2.37 7.26 -3.99
C GLN A 49 -2.16 6.08 -3.04
N TYR A 50 -2.64 4.90 -3.43
CA TYR A 50 -2.42 3.70 -2.62
C TYR A 50 -0.95 3.35 -2.52
N ALA A 51 -0.21 3.48 -3.62
CA ALA A 51 1.22 3.20 -3.61
C ALA A 51 1.96 4.14 -2.66
N ASP A 52 1.56 5.41 -2.66
CA ASP A 52 2.16 6.41 -1.80
C ASP A 52 1.86 6.10 -0.33
N GLN A 53 0.61 5.75 -0.02
CA GLN A 53 0.22 5.39 1.33
C GLN A 53 0.94 4.14 1.82
N LEU A 54 1.12 3.16 0.93
CA LEU A 54 1.87 1.97 1.26
C LEU A 54 3.32 2.30 1.61
N SER A 55 3.93 3.19 0.84
CA SER A 55 5.30 3.61 1.09
C SER A 55 5.41 4.29 2.45
N GLN A 56 4.49 5.18 2.77
CA GLN A 56 4.49 5.87 4.07
C GLN A 56 4.29 4.89 5.22
N THR A 57 3.36 3.96 5.06
CA THR A 57 3.09 2.97 6.11
C THR A 57 4.30 2.07 6.32
N SER A 58 4.98 1.71 5.26
CA SER A 58 6.18 0.88 5.34
C SER A 58 7.27 1.58 6.14
N VAL A 59 7.47 2.88 5.88
CA VAL A 59 8.47 3.65 6.63
C VAL A 59 8.09 3.72 8.10
N GLN A 60 6.82 3.95 8.40
CA GLN A 60 6.36 3.99 9.79
C GLN A 60 6.58 2.65 10.49
N ARG A 61 6.33 1.55 9.78
CA ARG A 61 6.54 0.22 10.33
C ARG A 61 8.02 -0.01 10.64
N GLU A 62 8.89 0.39 9.72
CA GLU A 62 10.32 0.22 9.93
C GLU A 62 10.82 1.06 11.10
N ASN A 63 10.31 2.28 11.21
CA ASN A 63 10.67 3.14 12.33
C ASN A 63 10.21 2.56 13.67
N THR A 64 9.02 1.99 13.69
CA THR A 64 8.50 1.35 14.89
C THR A 64 9.34 0.15 15.28
N LEU A 65 9.75 -0.66 14.30
CA LEU A 65 10.63 -1.78 14.59
C LEU A 65 11.95 -1.32 15.17
N ALA A 66 12.50 -0.23 14.63
CA ALA A 66 13.75 0.31 15.15
C ALA A 66 13.58 0.80 16.59
N GLU A 67 12.44 1.43 16.90
CA GLU A 67 12.19 1.88 18.25
C GLU A 67 12.06 0.72 19.23
N LEU A 68 11.55 -0.40 18.77
CA LEU A 68 11.43 -1.58 19.62
C LEU A 68 12.74 -2.34 19.72
N GLY A 69 13.75 -1.94 18.99
CA GLY A 69 15.02 -2.67 18.98
C GLY A 69 14.98 -3.92 18.15
N LEU A 70 14.00 -4.06 17.26
CA LEU A 70 13.87 -5.23 16.42
C LEU A 70 14.52 -4.99 15.06
N PRO A 71 15.03 -6.02 14.42
CA PRO A 71 15.62 -5.84 13.09
C PRO A 71 14.56 -5.52 12.07
N ALA A 72 14.95 -4.74 11.06
CA ALA A 72 14.07 -4.51 9.94
C ALA A 72 13.85 -5.81 9.21
N GLY A 73 12.69 -5.89 8.59
CA GLY A 73 12.26 -7.17 8.06
C GLY A 73 13.17 -7.81 7.09
N ARG A 74 14.11 -7.18 6.44
CA ARG A 74 14.83 -7.89 5.47
C ARG A 74 16.22 -7.91 5.74
N ASP A 75 16.78 -7.43 6.71
CA ASP A 75 18.07 -7.47 6.76
C ASP A 75 18.62 -8.15 7.65
N GLY A 76 18.23 -8.71 7.99
CA GLY A 76 18.96 -9.54 8.77
C GLY A 76 20.22 -9.02 9.12
#